data_965675b96388ac6cecaebc4e1fdb8e02
#
_entry.id   965675b96388ac6cecaebc4e1fdb8e02
#
_cell.length_a   1.000
_cell.length_b   1.000
_cell.length_c   1.000
_cell.angle_alpha   90.00
_cell.angle_beta   90.00
_cell.angle_gamma   90.00
#
_symmetry.space_group_name_H-M   'P 1'
#
loop_
_entity.id
_entity.type
_entity.pdbx_description
1 polymer ?
#
loop_
_entity_poly.entity_id
_entity_poly.type
_entity_poly.pdbx_seq_one_letter_code
_entity_poly.pdbx_strand_id
1 'polypeptide(L)'
;MIDRIFIPTVNRVNDQTTLSNIPKSLMDKVTLVVQSWERRKYKYDVDYLVLPKNINLDDYLCLSKSRKVIYEEGRNLKYCVLDDDLIFKRRNQKRFGLPSDMEKSSRNCTEKDTEEMFNLFDKWLDEKDVSFCGPSQIQNIPQTKLYSSNSSISSCVWFNGKNFNHILDDLPMVEVKYGEDVLFFLSLLSRGFGNRVSQLFCFGNESLKGKITSDVWDNSTFKDVWRDHKIIEKRFPQFFQILLDEK
;
A
#
# COMPACT_ATOMS: atom_id res chain seq x y z
N MET A 1 18.95 -3.70 -1.98
CA MET A 1 18.24 -3.98 -0.70
C MET A 1 17.38 -2.78 -0.35
N ILE A 2 16.16 -2.99 0.16
CA ILE A 2 15.26 -1.91 0.61
C ILE A 2 15.98 -1.01 1.61
N ASP A 3 15.86 0.30 1.43
CA ASP A 3 16.47 1.30 2.30
C ASP A 3 15.56 1.62 3.50
N ARG A 4 14.21 1.66 3.29
CA ARG A 4 13.25 2.04 4.33
C ARG A 4 11.89 1.36 4.18
N ILE A 5 11.23 1.14 5.33
CA ILE A 5 9.88 0.56 5.43
C ILE A 5 9.01 1.57 6.17
N PHE A 6 8.10 2.25 5.47
CA PHE A 6 7.16 3.18 6.08
C PHE A 6 5.86 2.47 6.45
N ILE A 7 5.42 2.63 7.69
CA ILE A 7 4.14 2.11 8.18
C ILE A 7 3.33 3.29 8.73
N PRO A 8 2.44 3.88 7.92
CA PRO A 8 1.53 4.92 8.41
C PRO A 8 0.53 4.31 9.38
N THR A 9 0.34 4.96 10.51
CA THR A 9 -0.55 4.49 11.56
C THR A 9 -1.19 5.64 12.33
N VAL A 10 -2.43 5.45 12.76
CA VAL A 10 -3.20 6.40 13.56
C VAL A 10 -4.14 5.64 14.50
N ASN A 11 -4.25 6.10 15.76
CA ASN A 11 -5.11 5.51 16.80
C ASN A 11 -4.85 4.00 17.10
N ARG A 12 -3.69 3.45 16.70
CA ARG A 12 -3.32 2.02 16.86
C ARG A 12 -2.05 1.84 17.67
N VAL A 13 -1.94 2.56 18.78
CA VAL A 13 -0.72 2.57 19.62
C VAL A 13 -0.30 1.17 20.08
N ASN A 14 -1.25 0.29 20.38
CA ASN A 14 -1.00 -1.05 20.92
C ASN A 14 -1.35 -2.17 19.93
N ASP A 15 -1.66 -1.82 18.66
CA ASP A 15 -2.18 -2.75 17.69
C ASP A 15 -1.46 -2.55 16.34
N GLN A 16 -0.22 -3.03 16.29
CA GLN A 16 0.68 -2.89 15.15
C GLN A 16 0.89 -4.24 14.47
N THR A 17 -0.17 -4.73 13.81
CA THR A 17 -0.16 -6.05 13.14
C THR A 17 0.95 -6.16 12.11
N THR A 18 1.08 -5.16 11.22
CA THR A 18 2.13 -5.16 10.19
C THR A 18 3.52 -5.16 10.81
N LEU A 19 3.77 -4.29 11.79
CA LEU A 19 5.06 -4.22 12.49
C LEU A 19 5.44 -5.58 13.10
N SER A 20 4.47 -6.29 13.69
CA SER A 20 4.68 -7.61 14.28
C SER A 20 5.00 -8.70 13.25
N ASN A 21 4.69 -8.47 11.98
CA ASN A 21 4.95 -9.38 10.86
C ASN A 21 6.23 -9.02 10.06
N ILE A 22 6.92 -7.93 10.41
CA ILE A 22 8.22 -7.59 9.81
C ILE A 22 9.31 -8.48 10.40
N PRO A 23 10.18 -9.08 9.56
CA PRO A 23 11.33 -9.86 10.02
C PRO A 23 12.26 -9.04 10.92
N LYS A 24 12.80 -9.66 11.94
CA LYS A 24 13.77 -9.01 12.86
C LYS A 24 14.97 -8.42 12.11
N SER A 25 15.41 -9.06 11.04
CA SER A 25 16.50 -8.62 10.18
C SER A 25 16.23 -7.31 9.41
N LEU A 26 14.98 -6.82 9.43
CA LEU A 26 14.55 -5.59 8.75
C LEU A 26 14.00 -4.51 9.71
N MET A 27 14.00 -4.76 11.01
CA MET A 27 13.44 -3.83 11.99
C MET A 27 14.18 -2.49 12.04
N ASP A 28 15.47 -2.49 11.81
CA ASP A 28 16.31 -1.28 11.72
C ASP A 28 15.95 -0.34 10.55
N LYS A 29 15.15 -0.83 9.60
CA LYS A 29 14.67 -0.06 8.44
C LYS A 29 13.25 0.48 8.61
N VAL A 30 12.57 0.06 9.68
CA VAL A 30 11.19 0.45 9.92
C VAL A 30 11.09 1.88 10.41
N THR A 31 10.17 2.63 9.81
CA THR A 31 9.78 3.97 10.23
C THR A 31 8.26 4.01 10.40
N LEU A 32 7.79 4.16 11.62
CA LEU A 32 6.38 4.44 11.88
C LEU A 32 6.06 5.89 11.50
N VAL A 33 5.06 6.07 10.65
CA VAL A 33 4.59 7.40 10.25
C VAL A 33 3.39 7.74 11.11
N VAL A 34 3.56 8.70 12.00
CA VAL A 34 2.60 8.98 13.08
C VAL A 34 2.14 10.44 13.08
N GLN A 35 0.94 10.65 13.54
CA GLN A 35 0.42 12.00 13.79
C GLN A 35 1.22 12.69 14.90
N SER A 36 1.43 14.00 14.76
CA SER A 36 2.24 14.78 15.74
C SER A 36 1.70 14.70 17.17
N TRP A 37 0.39 14.63 17.34
CA TRP A 37 -0.29 14.55 18.65
C TRP A 37 -0.24 13.14 19.28
N GLU A 38 0.03 12.09 18.47
CA GLU A 38 0.13 10.72 18.97
C GLU A 38 1.57 10.25 19.24
N ARG A 39 2.58 10.91 18.67
CA ARG A 39 3.97 10.44 18.69
C ARG A 39 4.43 9.95 20.07
N ARG A 40 4.06 10.67 21.14
CA ARG A 40 4.47 10.34 22.51
C ARG A 40 3.86 9.06 23.08
N LYS A 41 2.78 8.58 22.47
CA LYS A 41 2.09 7.35 22.89
C LYS A 41 2.80 6.10 22.40
N TYR A 42 3.43 6.17 21.22
CA TYR A 42 4.17 5.04 20.61
C TYR A 42 5.52 4.83 21.29
N LYS A 43 5.80 3.57 21.69
CA LYS A 43 7.01 3.16 22.44
C LYS A 43 7.81 2.06 21.76
N TYR A 44 7.59 1.85 20.46
CA TYR A 44 8.33 0.86 19.69
C TYR A 44 9.76 1.32 19.45
N ASP A 45 10.71 0.39 19.44
CA ASP A 45 12.12 0.61 19.14
C ASP A 45 12.37 0.62 17.63
N VAL A 46 11.90 1.68 16.99
CA VAL A 46 11.99 1.93 15.52
C VAL A 46 12.07 3.43 15.28
N ASP A 47 12.43 3.82 14.06
CA ASP A 47 12.38 5.21 13.64
C ASP A 47 10.95 5.76 13.55
N TYR A 48 10.82 7.08 13.58
CA TYR A 48 9.55 7.77 13.48
C TYR A 48 9.60 8.95 12.51
N LEU A 49 8.69 8.97 11.56
CA LEU A 49 8.36 10.14 10.75
C LEU A 49 7.11 10.81 11.35
N VAL A 50 7.30 11.97 11.92
CA VAL A 50 6.19 12.72 12.55
C VAL A 50 5.57 13.64 11.52
N LEU A 51 4.30 13.42 11.21
CA LEU A 51 3.57 14.25 10.25
C LEU A 51 3.45 15.70 10.73
N PRO A 52 3.49 16.69 9.81
CA PRO A 52 3.25 18.07 10.12
C PRO A 52 1.91 18.30 10.85
N LYS A 53 1.87 19.25 11.80
CA LYS A 53 0.67 19.52 12.63
C LYS A 53 -0.59 19.93 11.84
N ASN A 54 -0.42 20.47 10.65
CA ASN A 54 -1.51 20.83 9.76
C ASN A 54 -2.09 19.63 8.98
N ILE A 55 -1.52 18.43 9.11
CA ILE A 55 -2.10 17.18 8.63
C ILE A 55 -2.77 16.53 9.83
N ASN A 56 -4.08 16.66 9.94
CA ASN A 56 -4.87 16.09 11.03
C ASN A 56 -6.12 15.37 10.50
N LEU A 57 -6.81 14.63 11.35
CA LEU A 57 -7.95 13.79 10.95
C LEU A 57 -9.17 14.57 10.50
N ASP A 58 -9.29 15.83 10.89
CA ASP A 58 -10.40 16.73 10.46
C ASP A 58 -10.22 17.21 9.02
N ASP A 59 -8.99 17.11 8.49
CA ASP A 59 -8.70 17.46 7.10
C ASP A 59 -9.20 16.34 6.18
N TYR A 60 -10.12 16.69 5.27
CA TYR A 60 -10.64 15.76 4.27
C TYR A 60 -9.53 15.00 3.50
N LEU A 61 -8.43 15.69 3.19
CA LEU A 61 -7.29 15.14 2.43
C LEU A 61 -6.15 14.62 3.32
N CYS A 62 -6.40 14.40 4.60
CA CYS A 62 -5.39 13.96 5.57
C CYS A 62 -4.61 12.73 5.08
N LEU A 63 -5.30 11.69 4.54
CA LEU A 63 -4.66 10.47 4.05
C LEU A 63 -3.72 10.77 2.87
N SER A 64 -4.22 11.48 1.86
CA SER A 64 -3.44 11.87 0.67
C SER A 64 -2.23 12.73 1.02
N LYS A 65 -2.39 13.69 1.95
CA LYS A 65 -1.28 14.52 2.45
C LYS A 65 -0.24 13.69 3.20
N SER A 66 -0.69 12.73 4.00
CA SER A 66 0.22 11.82 4.72
C SER A 66 1.02 10.96 3.75
N ARG A 67 0.37 10.39 2.73
CA ARG A 67 1.04 9.63 1.66
C ARG A 67 2.04 10.50 0.90
N LYS A 68 1.68 11.76 0.57
CA LYS A 68 2.60 12.69 -0.09
C LYS A 68 3.89 12.89 0.70
N VAL A 69 3.81 13.11 2.01
CA VAL A 69 5.00 13.24 2.88
C VAL A 69 5.88 11.98 2.80
N ILE A 70 5.27 10.79 2.82
CA ILE A 70 6.00 9.53 2.71
C ILE A 70 6.72 9.42 1.35
N TYR A 71 6.04 9.76 0.26
CA TYR A 71 6.65 9.70 -1.08
C TYR A 71 7.78 10.71 -1.26
N GLU A 72 7.67 11.90 -0.65
CA GLU A 72 8.74 12.90 -0.63
C GLU A 72 9.96 12.42 0.15
N GLU A 73 9.77 11.80 1.33
CA GLU A 73 10.86 11.17 2.10
C GLU A 73 11.50 9.99 1.35
N GLY A 74 10.71 9.24 0.60
CA GLY A 74 11.17 8.10 -0.21
C GLY A 74 11.79 8.47 -1.56
N ARG A 75 11.82 9.75 -1.96
CA ARG A 75 12.16 10.26 -3.30
C ARG A 75 13.41 9.65 -3.91
N ASN A 76 14.45 9.41 -3.10
CA ASN A 76 15.74 8.90 -3.55
C ASN A 76 16.07 7.49 -3.01
N LEU A 77 15.09 6.79 -2.48
CA LEU A 77 15.24 5.51 -1.82
C LEU A 77 14.55 4.39 -2.60
N LYS A 78 14.98 3.17 -2.34
CA LYS A 78 14.12 2.00 -2.48
C LYS A 78 13.38 1.82 -1.15
N TYR A 79 12.08 1.94 -1.17
CA TYR A 79 11.28 1.88 0.06
C TYR A 79 9.98 1.12 -0.15
N CYS A 80 9.30 0.77 0.93
CA CYS A 80 7.94 0.30 0.85
C CYS A 80 7.02 1.10 1.77
N VAL A 81 5.74 1.12 1.41
CA VAL A 81 4.66 1.69 2.20
C VAL A 81 3.67 0.58 2.49
N LEU A 82 3.47 0.30 3.77
CA LEU A 82 2.67 -0.83 4.26
C LEU A 82 1.61 -0.30 5.22
N ASP A 83 0.33 -0.58 4.97
CA ASP A 83 -0.72 -0.27 5.96
C ASP A 83 -0.45 -1.03 7.26
N ASP A 84 -0.95 -0.56 8.40
CA ASP A 84 -0.56 -1.04 9.73
C ASP A 84 -1.27 -2.33 10.19
N ASP A 85 -2.21 -2.87 9.39
CA ASP A 85 -3.04 -4.04 9.69
C ASP A 85 -2.83 -5.24 8.77
N LEU A 86 -1.69 -5.31 8.10
CA LEU A 86 -1.42 -6.33 7.08
C LEU A 86 -0.99 -7.67 7.68
N ILE A 87 -1.56 -8.75 7.15
CA ILE A 87 -1.08 -10.12 7.32
C ILE A 87 -0.53 -10.61 5.99
N PHE A 88 0.77 -10.88 5.93
CA PHE A 88 1.40 -11.42 4.74
C PHE A 88 1.10 -12.91 4.60
N LYS A 89 0.77 -13.32 3.38
CA LYS A 89 0.42 -14.70 3.06
C LYS A 89 1.17 -15.19 1.83
N ARG A 90 1.41 -16.50 1.79
CA ARG A 90 1.98 -17.20 0.64
C ARG A 90 0.97 -18.15 0.05
N ARG A 91 0.73 -18.04 -1.26
CA ARG A 91 -0.18 -18.93 -1.99
C ARG A 91 0.49 -20.26 -2.35
N ASN A 92 -0.31 -21.31 -2.41
CA ASN A 92 0.14 -22.61 -2.89
C ASN A 92 0.20 -22.60 -4.42
N GLN A 93 1.41 -22.64 -4.98
CA GLN A 93 1.65 -22.63 -6.44
C GLN A 93 0.92 -23.72 -7.21
N LYS A 94 0.66 -24.89 -6.60
CA LYS A 94 -0.05 -26.01 -7.24
C LYS A 94 -1.52 -25.70 -7.57
N ARG A 95 -2.05 -24.60 -7.06
CA ARG A 95 -3.46 -24.19 -7.21
C ARG A 95 -3.64 -22.92 -8.02
N PHE A 96 -2.61 -22.41 -8.68
CA PHE A 96 -2.73 -21.24 -9.53
C PHE A 96 -3.71 -21.48 -10.68
N GLY A 97 -4.64 -20.56 -10.89
CA GLY A 97 -5.64 -20.63 -11.94
C GLY A 97 -6.88 -21.48 -11.64
N LEU A 98 -7.02 -22.03 -10.42
CA LEU A 98 -8.22 -22.75 -10.00
C LEU A 98 -9.17 -21.84 -9.22
N PRO A 99 -10.48 -21.81 -9.54
CA PRO A 99 -11.44 -20.88 -8.94
C PRO A 99 -11.84 -21.15 -7.50
N SER A 100 -11.54 -22.31 -6.94
CA SER A 100 -12.09 -22.72 -5.66
C SER A 100 -11.18 -22.42 -4.47
N ASP A 101 -11.77 -21.84 -3.41
CA ASP A 101 -11.21 -21.72 -2.06
C ASP A 101 -9.87 -20.96 -1.95
N MET A 102 -9.87 -19.69 -2.37
CA MET A 102 -8.67 -18.83 -2.34
C MET A 102 -8.05 -18.70 -0.95
N GLU A 103 -8.83 -18.64 0.12
CA GLU A 103 -8.31 -18.62 1.49
C GLU A 103 -7.60 -19.93 1.86
N LYS A 104 -8.15 -21.08 1.45
CA LYS A 104 -7.54 -22.40 1.71
C LYS A 104 -6.32 -22.67 0.83
N SER A 105 -6.10 -21.86 -0.20
CA SER A 105 -4.92 -21.98 -1.08
C SER A 105 -3.71 -21.17 -0.58
N SER A 106 -3.83 -20.45 0.52
CA SER A 106 -2.77 -19.65 1.10
C SER A 106 -2.56 -19.96 2.58
N ARG A 107 -1.38 -19.67 3.07
CA ARG A 107 -1.03 -19.71 4.50
C ARG A 107 -0.36 -18.41 4.91
N ASN A 108 -0.37 -18.09 6.19
CA ASN A 108 0.40 -16.97 6.71
C ASN A 108 1.88 -17.19 6.40
N CYS A 109 2.58 -16.12 6.05
CA CYS A 109 4.02 -16.15 5.89
C CYS A 109 4.72 -16.46 7.21
N THR A 110 5.74 -17.29 7.16
CA THR A 110 6.75 -17.37 8.21
C THR A 110 7.70 -16.19 8.08
N GLU A 111 8.56 -15.93 9.07
CA GLU A 111 9.60 -14.91 8.99
C GLU A 111 10.46 -15.09 7.72
N LYS A 112 10.87 -16.33 7.41
CA LYS A 112 11.61 -16.67 6.19
C LYS A 112 10.83 -16.39 4.91
N ASP A 113 9.52 -16.65 4.86
CA ASP A 113 8.70 -16.32 3.70
C ASP A 113 8.62 -14.80 3.50
N THR A 114 8.52 -14.04 4.59
CA THR A 114 8.49 -12.58 4.54
C THR A 114 9.84 -12.03 4.05
N GLU A 115 10.95 -12.55 4.52
CA GLU A 115 12.29 -12.20 3.99
C GLU A 115 12.41 -12.53 2.49
N GLU A 116 11.93 -13.70 2.06
CA GLU A 116 11.90 -14.08 0.64
C GLU A 116 11.07 -13.09 -0.18
N MET A 117 9.92 -12.66 0.34
CA MET A 117 9.05 -11.66 -0.29
C MET A 117 9.76 -10.31 -0.45
N PHE A 118 10.38 -9.80 0.61
CA PHE A 118 11.13 -8.53 0.57
C PHE A 118 12.28 -8.60 -0.42
N ASN A 119 13.03 -9.69 -0.41
CA ASN A 119 14.15 -9.90 -1.35
C ASN A 119 13.69 -10.01 -2.81
N LEU A 120 12.53 -10.64 -3.06
CA LEU A 120 11.94 -10.73 -4.39
C LEU A 120 11.57 -9.35 -4.91
N PHE A 121 10.90 -8.54 -4.10
CA PHE A 121 10.45 -7.20 -4.52
C PHE A 121 11.62 -6.24 -4.68
N ASP A 122 12.63 -6.32 -3.81
CA ASP A 122 13.87 -5.55 -3.98
C ASP A 122 14.56 -5.86 -5.32
N LYS A 123 14.64 -7.15 -5.71
CA LYS A 123 15.19 -7.55 -7.02
C LYS A 123 14.34 -7.03 -8.19
N TRP A 124 13.01 -7.07 -8.07
CA TRP A 124 12.16 -6.52 -9.13
C TRP A 124 12.36 -5.02 -9.33
N LEU A 125 12.60 -4.27 -8.26
CA LEU A 125 12.89 -2.84 -8.34
C LEU A 125 14.24 -2.51 -8.98
N ASP A 126 15.13 -3.49 -9.17
CA ASP A 126 16.37 -3.32 -9.95
C ASP A 126 16.14 -3.53 -11.46
N GLU A 127 15.00 -4.06 -11.86
CA GLU A 127 14.68 -4.24 -13.26
C GLU A 127 14.17 -2.93 -13.88
N LYS A 128 14.67 -2.62 -15.07
CA LYS A 128 14.48 -1.32 -15.74
C LYS A 128 13.00 -0.94 -15.96
N ASP A 129 12.14 -1.93 -16.15
CA ASP A 129 10.71 -1.76 -16.45
C ASP A 129 9.82 -1.76 -15.19
N VAL A 130 10.41 -1.85 -13.98
CA VAL A 130 9.67 -1.92 -12.72
C VAL A 130 10.03 -0.72 -11.83
N SER A 131 9.08 0.16 -11.63
CA SER A 131 9.23 1.30 -10.73
C SER A 131 8.57 1.10 -9.37
N PHE A 132 7.54 0.24 -9.34
CA PHE A 132 6.89 -0.17 -8.10
C PHE A 132 6.34 -1.60 -8.22
N CYS A 133 6.21 -2.28 -7.12
CA CYS A 133 5.72 -3.66 -7.08
C CYS A 133 5.14 -3.99 -5.70
N GLY A 134 4.55 -5.18 -5.58
CA GLY A 134 4.07 -5.66 -4.29
C GLY A 134 3.26 -6.95 -4.41
N PRO A 135 2.71 -7.44 -3.29
CA PRO A 135 1.84 -8.60 -3.27
C PRO A 135 0.44 -8.25 -3.78
N SER A 136 -0.29 -9.24 -4.25
CA SER A 136 -1.73 -9.08 -4.56
C SER A 136 -2.57 -9.12 -3.28
N GLN A 137 -3.77 -8.56 -3.32
CA GLN A 137 -4.75 -8.80 -2.26
C GLN A 137 -5.20 -10.28 -2.27
N ILE A 138 -5.51 -10.82 -1.08
CA ILE A 138 -5.90 -12.24 -0.95
C ILE A 138 -7.18 -12.56 -1.72
N GLN A 139 -8.09 -11.60 -1.84
CA GLN A 139 -9.37 -11.74 -2.55
C GLN A 139 -9.18 -11.87 -4.07
N ASN A 140 -8.06 -11.42 -4.60
CA ASN A 140 -7.81 -11.48 -6.04
C ASN A 140 -7.57 -12.92 -6.48
N ILE A 141 -8.26 -13.34 -7.54
CA ILE A 141 -8.05 -14.68 -8.13
C ILE A 141 -6.62 -14.76 -8.65
N PRO A 142 -5.82 -15.72 -8.17
CA PRO A 142 -4.46 -15.86 -8.64
C PRO A 142 -4.43 -16.25 -10.13
N GLN A 143 -3.61 -15.55 -10.88
CA GLN A 143 -3.36 -15.89 -12.28
C GLN A 143 -2.41 -17.11 -12.37
N THR A 144 -2.35 -17.72 -13.55
CA THR A 144 -1.41 -18.84 -13.82
C THR A 144 0.06 -18.41 -13.80
N LYS A 145 0.34 -17.12 -14.00
CA LYS A 145 1.68 -16.52 -13.94
C LYS A 145 2.06 -16.18 -12.49
N LEU A 146 3.35 -16.15 -12.20
CA LEU A 146 3.88 -15.76 -10.89
C LEU A 146 3.63 -14.28 -10.54
N TYR A 147 3.45 -13.45 -11.53
CA TYR A 147 3.11 -12.03 -11.38
C TYR A 147 2.28 -11.52 -12.56
N SER A 148 1.59 -10.43 -12.36
CA SER A 148 0.96 -9.59 -13.38
C SER A 148 1.70 -8.26 -13.50
N SER A 149 1.75 -7.69 -14.71
CA SER A 149 2.34 -6.37 -14.97
C SER A 149 1.24 -5.34 -15.19
N ASN A 150 1.52 -4.09 -14.85
CA ASN A 150 0.60 -2.95 -15.03
C ASN A 150 -0.79 -3.23 -14.45
N SER A 151 -0.80 -3.79 -13.25
CA SER A 151 -2.01 -4.22 -12.54
C SER A 151 -2.28 -3.34 -11.33
N SER A 152 -3.53 -3.37 -10.85
CA SER A 152 -3.91 -2.69 -9.61
C SER A 152 -3.12 -3.22 -8.42
N ILE A 153 -2.67 -2.29 -7.59
CA ILE A 153 -1.94 -2.54 -6.34
C ILE A 153 -2.40 -1.51 -5.29
N SER A 154 -2.39 -1.87 -4.02
CA SER A 154 -2.81 -0.99 -2.92
C SER A 154 -2.20 -1.45 -1.60
N SER A 155 -2.28 -0.64 -0.57
CA SER A 155 -2.00 -0.99 0.85
C SER A 155 -0.61 -1.55 1.17
N CYS A 156 0.06 -2.17 0.20
CA CYS A 156 1.29 -2.93 0.40
C CYS A 156 2.17 -2.81 -0.84
N VAL A 157 3.01 -1.76 -0.91
CA VAL A 157 3.71 -1.38 -2.15
C VAL A 157 5.16 -1.05 -1.91
N TRP A 158 6.04 -1.59 -2.75
CA TRP A 158 7.48 -1.30 -2.83
C TRP A 158 7.75 -0.36 -3.99
N PHE A 159 8.65 0.60 -3.80
CA PHE A 159 8.98 1.64 -4.75
C PHE A 159 10.49 1.76 -4.97
N ASN A 160 10.88 2.05 -6.21
CA ASN A 160 12.16 2.67 -6.49
C ASN A 160 11.92 4.16 -6.75
N GLY A 161 12.01 4.98 -5.70
CA GLY A 161 11.72 6.41 -5.77
C GLY A 161 12.60 7.16 -6.77
N LYS A 162 13.82 6.68 -7.02
CA LYS A 162 14.74 7.27 -8.01
C LYS A 162 14.18 7.26 -9.43
N ASN A 163 13.38 6.25 -9.78
CA ASN A 163 12.85 6.10 -11.13
C ASN A 163 11.91 7.25 -11.50
N PHE A 164 11.05 7.71 -10.55
CA PHE A 164 10.04 8.75 -10.79
C PHE A 164 10.26 10.04 -9.99
N ASN A 165 11.41 10.19 -9.35
CA ASN A 165 11.78 11.37 -8.56
C ASN A 165 11.53 12.69 -9.32
N HIS A 166 11.92 12.75 -10.60
CA HIS A 166 11.85 13.95 -11.43
C HIS A 166 10.43 14.41 -11.78
N ILE A 167 9.41 13.55 -11.58
CA ILE A 167 8.01 13.89 -11.83
C ILE A 167 7.17 13.93 -10.56
N LEU A 168 7.75 13.64 -9.40
CA LEU A 168 6.98 13.47 -8.16
C LEU A 168 6.17 14.73 -7.79
N ASP A 169 6.73 15.92 -8.05
CA ASP A 169 6.08 17.20 -7.74
C ASP A 169 4.90 17.50 -8.69
N ASP A 170 4.88 16.88 -9.87
CA ASP A 170 3.84 17.03 -10.89
C ASP A 170 2.70 15.99 -10.75
N LEU A 171 2.79 15.09 -9.77
CA LEU A 171 1.76 14.06 -9.56
C LEU A 171 0.58 14.62 -8.75
N PRO A 172 -0.66 14.26 -9.12
CA PRO A 172 -1.88 14.73 -8.47
C PRO A 172 -2.15 13.99 -7.15
N MET A 173 -1.22 14.05 -6.20
CA MET A 173 -1.24 13.22 -4.99
C MET A 173 -2.25 13.68 -3.94
N VAL A 174 -2.71 14.94 -3.99
CA VAL A 174 -3.56 15.54 -2.94
C VAL A 174 -4.83 16.13 -3.57
N GLU A 175 -5.60 15.28 -4.23
CA GLU A 175 -6.85 15.69 -4.89
C GLU A 175 -8.07 14.90 -4.39
N VAL A 176 -7.85 13.70 -3.88
CA VAL A 176 -8.91 12.81 -3.42
C VAL A 176 -8.57 12.23 -2.06
N LYS A 177 -9.59 11.91 -1.27
CA LYS A 177 -9.46 11.14 -0.03
C LYS A 177 -9.56 9.64 -0.31
N TYR A 178 -10.52 9.25 -1.16
CA TYR A 178 -10.81 7.86 -1.48
C TYR A 178 -10.21 7.49 -2.84
N GLY A 179 -9.35 6.47 -2.84
CA GLY A 179 -8.60 6.04 -4.03
C GLY A 179 -7.39 6.93 -4.33
N GLU A 180 -6.79 7.56 -3.31
CA GLU A 180 -5.55 8.33 -3.45
C GLU A 180 -4.40 7.47 -3.97
N ASP A 181 -4.35 6.20 -3.57
CA ASP A 181 -3.42 5.21 -4.07
C ASP A 181 -3.68 4.89 -5.54
N VAL A 182 -4.95 4.69 -5.93
CA VAL A 182 -5.34 4.47 -7.34
C VAL A 182 -4.94 5.66 -8.20
N LEU A 183 -5.23 6.89 -7.75
CA LEU A 183 -4.86 8.13 -8.44
C LEU A 183 -3.34 8.21 -8.66
N PHE A 184 -2.56 7.91 -7.63
CA PHE A 184 -1.10 7.92 -7.68
C PHE A 184 -0.56 6.86 -8.65
N PHE A 185 -1.02 5.60 -8.54
CA PHE A 185 -0.53 4.51 -9.39
C PHE A 185 -0.93 4.68 -10.86
N LEU A 186 -2.14 5.12 -11.15
CA LEU A 186 -2.55 5.44 -12.51
C LEU A 186 -1.72 6.59 -13.09
N SER A 187 -1.37 7.56 -12.25
CA SER A 187 -0.50 8.67 -12.67
C SER A 187 0.92 8.22 -13.02
N LEU A 188 1.46 7.22 -12.34
CA LEU A 188 2.75 6.60 -12.68
C LEU A 188 2.63 5.75 -13.93
N LEU A 189 1.65 4.83 -13.99
CA LEU A 189 1.46 3.93 -15.14
C LEU A 189 1.22 4.68 -16.44
N SER A 190 0.41 5.75 -16.40
CA SER A 190 0.12 6.58 -17.59
C SER A 190 1.35 7.33 -18.13
N ARG A 191 2.40 7.46 -17.31
CA ARG A 191 3.69 8.05 -17.70
C ARG A 191 4.76 7.00 -18.04
N GLY A 192 4.38 5.72 -18.10
CA GLY A 192 5.27 4.63 -18.49
C GLY A 192 6.07 4.00 -17.34
N PHE A 193 5.80 4.35 -16.09
CA PHE A 193 6.41 3.70 -14.92
C PHE A 193 5.67 2.39 -14.63
N GLY A 194 6.23 1.26 -15.08
CA GLY A 194 5.61 -0.05 -14.95
C GLY A 194 5.62 -0.61 -13.53
N ASN A 195 4.72 -1.56 -13.29
CA ASN A 195 4.68 -2.31 -12.03
C ASN A 195 4.61 -3.82 -12.24
N ARG A 196 4.89 -4.54 -11.13
CA ARG A 196 4.61 -5.98 -10.99
C ARG A 196 3.84 -6.27 -9.71
N VAL A 197 2.81 -7.09 -9.83
CA VAL A 197 2.01 -7.58 -8.70
C VAL A 197 2.19 -9.08 -8.55
N SER A 198 2.74 -9.50 -7.41
CA SER A 198 2.99 -10.91 -7.13
C SER A 198 1.70 -11.71 -7.01
N GLN A 199 1.67 -12.87 -7.65
CA GLN A 199 0.62 -13.86 -7.44
C GLN A 199 1.04 -14.92 -6.42
N LEU A 200 2.33 -15.04 -6.12
CA LEU A 200 2.86 -15.97 -5.11
C LEU A 200 2.64 -15.44 -3.69
N PHE A 201 3.00 -14.19 -3.47
CA PHE A 201 2.75 -13.50 -2.22
C PHE A 201 1.49 -12.68 -2.32
N CYS A 202 0.71 -12.68 -1.26
CA CYS A 202 -0.49 -11.88 -1.12
C CYS A 202 -0.62 -11.36 0.31
N PHE A 203 -1.52 -10.41 0.51
CA PHE A 203 -1.83 -9.90 1.84
C PHE A 203 -3.34 -9.91 2.09
N GLY A 204 -3.68 -9.98 3.35
CA GLY A 204 -5.01 -9.70 3.86
C GLY A 204 -4.90 -8.70 5.01
N ASN A 205 -5.97 -8.02 5.29
CA ASN A 205 -6.07 -7.17 6.46
C ASN A 205 -6.58 -8.01 7.63
N GLU A 206 -6.08 -7.75 8.81
CA GLU A 206 -6.70 -8.29 10.00
C GLU A 206 -8.08 -7.64 10.14
N SER A 207 -9.13 -8.38 9.82
CA SER A 207 -10.47 -7.92 10.15
C SER A 207 -10.60 -7.93 11.66
N LEU A 208 -10.37 -6.79 12.29
CA LEU A 208 -10.70 -6.56 13.68
C LEU A 208 -12.21 -6.73 13.80
N LYS A 209 -12.65 -7.93 14.23
CA LYS A 209 -14.06 -8.22 14.46
C LYS A 209 -14.65 -7.12 15.33
N GLY A 210 -15.45 -6.24 14.74
CA GLY A 210 -16.18 -5.18 15.44
C GLY A 210 -15.44 -3.86 15.67
N LYS A 211 -14.21 -3.67 15.19
CA LYS A 211 -13.56 -2.36 15.14
C LYS A 211 -13.42 -1.91 13.69
N ILE A 212 -14.14 -0.88 13.36
CA ILE A 212 -14.08 -0.21 12.07
C ILE A 212 -12.68 0.32 11.86
N THR A 213 -12.15 0.04 10.71
CA THR A 213 -10.90 0.55 10.18
C THR A 213 -10.85 2.06 10.28
N SER A 214 -9.98 2.61 11.05
CA SER A 214 -9.64 4.02 11.29
C SER A 214 -10.80 5.04 11.28
N ASP A 215 -10.79 5.96 12.23
CA ASP A 215 -11.69 7.12 12.30
C ASP A 215 -11.77 7.95 11.00
N VAL A 216 -10.82 7.74 10.10
CA VAL A 216 -10.78 8.35 8.76
C VAL A 216 -11.94 7.89 7.87
N TRP A 217 -12.45 6.67 8.06
CA TRP A 217 -13.53 6.08 7.26
C TRP A 217 -14.91 6.24 7.90
N ASP A 218 -15.00 6.45 9.22
CA ASP A 218 -16.25 6.45 9.97
C ASP A 218 -17.24 7.56 9.57
N ASN A 219 -16.73 8.66 8.99
CA ASN A 219 -17.55 9.79 8.53
C ASN A 219 -17.70 9.83 7.00
N SER A 220 -17.35 8.73 6.29
CA SER A 220 -17.49 8.70 4.83
C SER A 220 -18.93 8.54 4.40
N THR A 221 -19.37 9.36 3.48
CA THR A 221 -20.64 9.17 2.78
C THR A 221 -20.37 8.55 1.41
N PHE A 222 -21.36 7.82 0.87
CA PHE A 222 -21.32 7.32 -0.51
C PHE A 222 -21.04 8.46 -1.52
N LYS A 223 -21.54 9.67 -1.23
CA LYS A 223 -21.32 10.87 -2.06
C LYS A 223 -19.85 11.25 -2.14
N ASP A 224 -19.09 11.14 -1.04
CA ASP A 224 -17.68 11.50 -0.99
C ASP A 224 -16.84 10.51 -1.79
N VAL A 225 -17.06 9.22 -1.61
CA VAL A 225 -16.40 8.17 -2.41
C VAL A 225 -16.71 8.35 -3.90
N TRP A 226 -17.98 8.58 -4.22
CA TRP A 226 -18.42 8.83 -5.59
C TRP A 226 -17.75 10.04 -6.23
N ARG A 227 -17.72 11.16 -5.51
CA ARG A 227 -17.07 12.39 -5.97
C ARG A 227 -15.61 12.16 -6.33
N ASP A 228 -14.86 11.50 -5.44
CA ASP A 228 -13.44 11.25 -5.61
C ASP A 228 -13.17 10.28 -6.76
N HIS A 229 -13.96 9.22 -6.87
CA HIS A 229 -13.87 8.29 -8.01
C HIS A 229 -14.20 8.98 -9.34
N LYS A 230 -15.12 9.95 -9.38
CA LYS A 230 -15.39 10.74 -10.60
C LYS A 230 -14.21 11.62 -11.00
N ILE A 231 -13.42 12.11 -10.06
CA ILE A 231 -12.17 12.83 -10.36
C ILE A 231 -11.18 11.88 -11.05
N ILE A 232 -11.01 10.66 -10.53
CA ILE A 232 -10.12 9.64 -11.09
C ILE A 232 -10.59 9.22 -12.49
N GLU A 233 -11.88 8.93 -12.65
CA GLU A 233 -12.48 8.55 -13.95
C GLU A 233 -12.28 9.63 -15.02
N LYS A 234 -12.53 10.89 -14.68
CA LYS A 234 -12.33 12.00 -15.59
C LYS A 234 -10.87 12.15 -16.04
N ARG A 235 -9.92 11.84 -15.16
CA ARG A 235 -8.47 11.95 -15.46
C ARG A 235 -7.95 10.77 -16.25
N PHE A 236 -8.48 9.58 -15.99
CA PHE A 236 -8.02 8.32 -16.58
C PHE A 236 -9.16 7.48 -17.17
N PRO A 237 -9.96 8.03 -18.11
CA PRO A 237 -11.17 7.38 -18.60
C PRO A 237 -10.89 6.04 -19.32
N GLN A 238 -9.67 5.84 -19.82
CA GLN A 238 -9.24 4.60 -20.46
C GLN A 238 -8.81 3.50 -19.50
N PHE A 239 -8.59 3.84 -18.22
CA PHE A 239 -8.07 2.90 -17.20
C PHE A 239 -9.00 2.71 -16.01
N PHE A 240 -9.91 3.65 -15.80
CA PHE A 240 -10.79 3.67 -14.63
C PHE A 240 -12.21 4.02 -15.05
N GLN A 241 -13.14 3.13 -14.77
CA GLN A 241 -14.57 3.33 -15.01
C GLN A 241 -15.36 2.99 -13.76
N ILE A 242 -16.36 3.81 -13.46
CA ILE A 242 -17.32 3.53 -12.40
C ILE A 242 -18.48 2.78 -13.03
N LEU A 243 -18.60 1.50 -12.67
CA LEU A 243 -19.75 0.69 -13.07
C LEU A 243 -20.87 0.93 -12.06
N LEU A 244 -22.00 1.42 -12.54
CA LEU A 244 -23.24 1.47 -11.79
C LEU A 244 -23.95 0.14 -12.02
N ASP A 245 -24.17 -0.65 -10.97
CA ASP A 245 -25.18 -1.68 -11.03
C ASP A 245 -26.55 -0.98 -11.12
N GLU A 246 -27.15 -1.05 -12.29
CA GLU A 246 -28.57 -0.72 -12.45
C GLU A 246 -29.38 -1.77 -11.67
N LYS A 247 -29.73 -1.41 -10.41
CA LYS A 247 -30.72 -2.15 -9.61
C LYS A 247 -32.04 -1.44 -9.64
#